data_439dfc01264a1a76d740ee8d73d0a19c
#
_entry.id   439dfc01264a1a76d740ee8d73d0a19c
#
_cell.length_a   1.000
_cell.length_b   1.000
_cell.length_c   1.000
_cell.angle_alpha   90.00
_cell.angle_beta   90.00
_cell.angle_gamma   90.00
#
_symmetry.space_group_name_H-M   'P 1'
#
loop_
_entity.id
_entity.type
_entity.pdbx_description
1 polymer ?
#
loop_
_entity_poly.entity_id
_entity_poly.type
_entity_poly.pdbx_seq_one_letter_code
_entity_poly.pdbx_strand_id
1 'polypeptide(L)'
;AVAGITIWKIKEKGNIRSLRLFDAIPVWRWKFNANPALDFPVDLVYTWVDGNDPDWHAERKRYMSNVSTDTVRNNSEARWIENDELKYSLRSVEKYVPWINKIFIVTNGQVPKWLDTSNPKIEMVFHSEIMPADALPTFNSTAIESCIHNIPNLSEHFILGNDDMLFTDYVCREDFFHNDGRTKIYLNGHKFNRKKAHKKGNYAIKLARMQNLIESLFGVSMKYAPHHCFDAYTKSIYKEGASIMRNQWNETAYSRFRNNSDMHRSYIGYYMIATGKGKLHKVGRYDRFKGFGSKIKAFFSGKYGSYSRCIPVETANYNSVLKKYNPFMICMNDGENATDNDRKRMVEFLQSLFPGKSSFEK
;
A
#
# COMPACT_ATOMS: atom_id res chain seq x y z
N ALA A 1 13.34 15.36 30.15
CA ALA A 1 12.96 14.30 29.17
C ALA A 1 13.66 14.66 27.87
N VAL A 2 14.76 14.00 27.56
CA VAL A 2 15.45 14.16 26.27
C VAL A 2 14.58 13.51 25.20
N ALA A 3 14.11 14.31 24.26
CA ALA A 3 13.43 13.82 23.05
C ALA A 3 14.27 12.70 22.48
N GLY A 4 13.64 11.55 22.14
CA GLY A 4 14.34 10.35 21.68
C GLY A 4 15.06 10.58 20.36
N ILE A 5 16.23 11.17 20.41
CA ILE A 5 17.15 11.26 19.29
C ILE A 5 17.65 9.85 19.06
N THR A 6 17.33 9.28 17.91
CA THR A 6 17.92 8.02 17.47
C THR A 6 19.38 8.31 17.16
N ILE A 7 20.28 8.05 18.12
CA ILE A 7 21.69 8.38 18.01
C ILE A 7 22.37 7.61 16.84
N TRP A 8 21.85 6.40 16.57
CA TRP A 8 22.43 5.52 15.54
C TRP A 8 21.38 5.14 14.49
N LYS A 9 21.71 5.36 13.22
CA LYS A 9 20.91 4.88 12.07
C LYS A 9 21.76 4.10 11.10
N ILE A 10 21.18 3.08 10.49
CA ILE A 10 21.77 2.37 9.37
C ILE A 10 21.12 2.93 8.10
N LYS A 11 21.94 3.48 7.20
CA LYS A 11 21.54 3.85 5.83
C LYS A 11 22.09 2.86 4.84
N GLU A 12 21.28 2.58 3.85
CA GLU A 12 21.64 1.73 2.71
C GLU A 12 21.67 2.59 1.42
N LYS A 13 22.71 2.44 0.63
CA LYS A 13 22.81 3.03 -0.69
C LYS A 13 23.49 2.00 -1.61
N GLY A 14 22.70 1.39 -2.48
CA GLY A 14 23.17 0.24 -3.26
C GLY A 14 23.55 -0.91 -2.34
N ASN A 15 24.73 -1.46 -2.50
CA ASN A 15 25.29 -2.54 -1.66
C ASN A 15 26.11 -2.03 -0.45
N ILE A 16 25.97 -0.77 -0.09
CA ILE A 16 26.70 -0.18 1.04
C ILE A 16 25.70 0.13 2.15
N ARG A 17 25.92 -0.47 3.33
CA ARG A 17 25.28 -0.07 4.58
C ARG A 17 26.20 0.85 5.35
N SER A 18 25.64 1.92 5.89
CA SER A 18 26.39 2.83 6.76
C SER A 18 25.66 2.98 8.11
N LEU A 19 26.40 2.72 9.19
CA LEU A 19 25.98 3.12 10.54
C LEU A 19 26.29 4.60 10.69
N ARG A 20 25.30 5.40 10.99
CA ARG A 20 25.41 6.86 11.08
C ARG A 20 25.07 7.34 12.46
N LEU A 21 25.87 8.28 12.96
CA LEU A 21 25.62 9.03 14.17
C LEU A 21 24.75 10.25 13.82
N PHE A 22 23.65 10.43 14.53
CA PHE A 22 22.67 11.50 14.30
C PHE A 22 22.15 11.59 12.86
N ASP A 23 22.12 10.47 12.13
CA ASP A 23 21.75 10.39 10.71
C ASP A 23 22.65 11.22 9.76
N ALA A 24 23.61 11.92 10.28
CA ALA A 24 24.51 12.80 9.52
C ALA A 24 25.90 12.21 9.30
N ILE A 25 26.53 11.71 10.35
CA ILE A 25 27.95 11.31 10.35
C ILE A 25 28.07 9.81 10.12
N PRO A 26 28.63 9.33 8.99
CA PRO A 26 28.89 7.92 8.79
C PRO A 26 30.07 7.49 9.66
N VAL A 27 29.81 6.67 10.67
CA VAL A 27 30.82 6.14 11.61
C VAL A 27 31.41 4.83 11.09
N TRP A 28 30.57 4.02 10.45
CA TRP A 28 30.98 2.74 9.91
C TRP A 28 30.30 2.53 8.56
N ARG A 29 31.08 2.05 7.58
CA ARG A 29 30.56 1.64 6.26
C ARG A 29 31.03 0.23 5.99
N TRP A 30 30.10 -0.61 5.56
CA TRP A 30 30.43 -1.96 5.10
C TRP A 30 29.71 -2.26 3.81
N LYS A 31 30.37 -2.96 2.91
CA LYS A 31 29.67 -3.63 1.82
C LYS A 31 28.91 -4.78 2.47
N PHE A 32 27.61 -4.83 2.32
CA PHE A 32 26.94 -6.08 2.51
C PHE A 32 26.82 -6.71 1.12
N ASN A 33 27.11 -7.99 1.03
CA ASN A 33 26.68 -8.74 -0.12
C ASN A 33 25.17 -8.70 -0.03
N ALA A 34 24.53 -7.89 -0.90
CA ALA A 34 23.11 -8.02 -1.14
C ALA A 34 22.88 -9.51 -1.26
N ASN A 35 21.95 -10.04 -0.47
CA ASN A 35 21.71 -11.48 -0.50
C ASN A 35 21.46 -11.82 -1.98
N PRO A 36 22.33 -12.60 -2.65
CA PRO A 36 22.19 -12.86 -4.08
C PRO A 36 20.80 -13.42 -4.43
N ALA A 37 20.16 -14.06 -3.45
CA ALA A 37 18.79 -14.53 -3.58
C ALA A 37 17.74 -13.42 -3.70
N LEU A 38 18.08 -12.16 -3.37
CA LEU A 38 17.18 -10.99 -3.46
C LEU A 38 17.68 -9.94 -4.46
N ASP A 39 18.63 -10.29 -5.32
CA ASP A 39 19.14 -9.42 -6.39
C ASP A 39 18.25 -9.50 -7.65
N PHE A 40 16.95 -9.39 -7.44
CA PHE A 40 15.95 -9.27 -8.49
C PHE A 40 15.32 -7.87 -8.47
N PRO A 41 14.84 -7.37 -9.63
CA PRO A 41 14.13 -6.10 -9.69
C PRO A 41 12.82 -6.19 -8.92
N VAL A 42 12.49 -5.13 -8.19
CA VAL A 42 11.20 -4.98 -7.52
C VAL A 42 10.62 -3.65 -7.95
N ASP A 43 9.45 -3.70 -8.56
CA ASP A 43 8.72 -2.52 -8.99
C ASP A 43 7.71 -2.08 -7.93
N LEU A 44 7.33 -0.80 -7.99
CA LEU A 44 6.26 -0.24 -7.17
C LEU A 44 5.13 0.19 -8.08
N VAL A 45 3.91 -0.22 -7.75
CA VAL A 45 2.71 0.11 -8.50
C VAL A 45 1.80 0.96 -7.64
N TYR A 46 1.38 2.10 -8.16
CA TYR A 46 0.35 2.96 -7.59
C TYR A 46 -0.90 2.94 -8.46
N THR A 47 -2.07 2.97 -7.83
CA THR A 47 -3.32 3.39 -8.48
C THR A 47 -3.59 4.83 -8.08
N TRP A 48 -3.83 5.72 -9.06
CA TRP A 48 -4.04 7.14 -8.81
C TRP A 48 -5.08 7.73 -9.77
N VAL A 49 -5.82 8.70 -9.28
CA VAL A 49 -6.74 9.53 -10.04
C VAL A 49 -6.85 10.91 -9.37
N ASP A 50 -6.87 11.97 -10.17
CA ASP A 50 -7.27 13.29 -9.69
C ASP A 50 -8.80 13.39 -9.69
N GLY A 51 -9.41 13.13 -8.54
CA GLY A 51 -10.85 13.24 -8.38
C GLY A 51 -11.34 14.69 -8.32
N ASN A 52 -10.44 15.68 -8.21
CA ASN A 52 -10.77 17.11 -8.30
C ASN A 52 -10.87 17.59 -9.75
N ASP A 53 -10.49 16.77 -10.74
CA ASP A 53 -10.61 17.07 -12.16
C ASP A 53 -12.10 17.18 -12.54
N PRO A 54 -12.56 18.34 -13.05
CA PRO A 54 -13.97 18.57 -13.37
C PRO A 54 -14.53 17.62 -14.44
N ASP A 55 -13.74 17.25 -15.43
CA ASP A 55 -14.16 16.38 -16.54
C ASP A 55 -14.34 14.95 -16.02
N TRP A 56 -13.39 14.45 -15.22
CA TRP A 56 -13.49 13.16 -14.55
C TRP A 56 -14.70 13.11 -13.60
N HIS A 57 -14.90 14.17 -12.83
CA HIS A 57 -16.03 14.25 -11.90
C HIS A 57 -17.37 14.25 -12.64
N ALA A 58 -17.48 14.97 -13.75
CA ALA A 58 -18.68 15.00 -14.59
C ALA A 58 -18.95 13.63 -15.22
N GLU A 59 -17.90 12.96 -15.72
CA GLU A 59 -18.02 11.61 -16.27
C GLU A 59 -18.52 10.62 -15.21
N ARG A 60 -17.89 10.58 -14.03
CA ARG A 60 -18.29 9.73 -12.92
C ARG A 60 -19.76 9.98 -12.53
N LYS A 61 -20.18 11.23 -12.40
CA LYS A 61 -21.55 11.62 -12.06
C LYS A 61 -22.56 11.09 -13.07
N ARG A 62 -22.24 11.13 -14.37
CA ARG A 62 -23.10 10.58 -15.43
C ARG A 62 -23.40 9.10 -15.22
N TYR A 63 -22.40 8.29 -14.84
CA TYR A 63 -22.57 6.87 -14.58
C TYR A 63 -23.18 6.57 -13.22
N MET A 64 -23.08 7.48 -12.24
CA MET A 64 -23.68 7.32 -10.91
C MET A 64 -25.20 7.54 -10.89
N SER A 65 -25.80 8.16 -11.90
CA SER A 65 -27.23 8.55 -11.91
C SER A 65 -28.20 7.37 -11.80
N ASN A 66 -27.77 6.15 -12.15
CA ASN A 66 -28.62 4.95 -12.23
C ASN A 66 -28.13 3.79 -11.36
N VAL A 67 -27.39 4.06 -10.27
CA VAL A 67 -26.86 3.00 -9.41
C VAL A 67 -27.66 2.85 -8.11
N SER A 68 -27.55 1.69 -7.47
CA SER A 68 -28.25 1.41 -6.20
C SER A 68 -27.73 2.26 -5.04
N THR A 69 -28.58 2.46 -4.02
CA THR A 69 -28.23 3.16 -2.78
C THR A 69 -26.97 2.60 -2.10
N ASP A 70 -26.81 1.26 -2.12
CA ASP A 70 -25.63 0.61 -1.56
C ASP A 70 -24.37 0.95 -2.37
N THR A 71 -24.48 1.08 -3.69
CA THR A 71 -23.37 1.54 -4.54
C THR A 71 -22.99 2.96 -4.21
N VAL A 72 -23.95 3.87 -4.03
CA VAL A 72 -23.67 5.27 -3.63
C VAL A 72 -22.91 5.31 -2.31
N ARG A 73 -23.36 4.59 -1.30
CA ARG A 73 -22.69 4.52 0.02
C ARG A 73 -21.26 3.98 -0.06
N ASN A 74 -21.01 2.99 -0.92
CA ASN A 74 -19.69 2.40 -1.09
C ASN A 74 -18.71 3.28 -1.88
N ASN A 75 -19.20 4.35 -2.50
CA ASN A 75 -18.46 5.25 -3.39
C ASN A 75 -18.63 6.72 -2.98
N SER A 76 -18.45 7.01 -1.67
CA SER A 76 -18.54 8.37 -1.12
C SER A 76 -17.50 9.33 -1.73
N GLU A 77 -17.83 10.61 -1.79
CA GLU A 77 -17.00 11.67 -2.42
C GLU A 77 -15.61 11.80 -1.77
N ALA A 78 -15.49 11.62 -0.46
CA ALA A 78 -14.23 11.72 0.27
C ALA A 78 -13.11 10.80 -0.28
N ARG A 79 -13.47 9.73 -1.01
CA ARG A 79 -12.51 8.79 -1.60
C ARG A 79 -11.79 9.31 -2.84
N TRP A 80 -12.21 10.44 -3.35
CA TRP A 80 -11.77 10.98 -4.63
C TRP A 80 -11.09 12.34 -4.50
N ILE A 81 -11.07 12.90 -3.29
CA ILE A 81 -10.42 14.19 -3.03
C ILE A 81 -8.91 13.97 -3.09
N GLU A 82 -8.26 14.67 -4.00
CA GLU A 82 -6.81 14.64 -4.19
C GLU A 82 -6.18 15.80 -3.41
N ASN A 83 -5.18 15.50 -2.57
CA ASN A 83 -4.45 16.46 -1.74
C ASN A 83 -2.93 16.33 -1.94
N ASP A 84 -2.47 15.98 -3.13
CA ASP A 84 -1.05 15.74 -3.45
C ASP A 84 -0.41 14.54 -2.69
N GLU A 85 -1.20 13.59 -2.20
CA GLU A 85 -0.69 12.46 -1.43
C GLU A 85 0.37 11.69 -2.23
N LEU A 86 0.13 11.41 -3.51
CA LEU A 86 1.08 10.72 -4.39
C LEU A 86 2.44 11.43 -4.45
N LYS A 87 2.45 12.76 -4.46
CA LYS A 87 3.69 13.55 -4.49
C LYS A 87 4.55 13.27 -3.24
N TYR A 88 3.94 13.33 -2.07
CA TYR A 88 4.64 13.04 -0.81
C TYR A 88 5.00 11.55 -0.68
N SER A 89 4.17 10.67 -1.21
CA SER A 89 4.47 9.24 -1.29
C SER A 89 5.73 9.00 -2.11
N LEU A 90 5.87 9.60 -3.30
CA LEU A 90 7.07 9.49 -4.13
C LEU A 90 8.32 10.09 -3.46
N ARG A 91 8.19 11.22 -2.74
CA ARG A 91 9.29 11.74 -1.90
C ARG A 91 9.73 10.74 -0.83
N SER A 92 8.77 10.03 -0.24
CA SER A 92 9.05 8.97 0.74
C SER A 92 9.76 7.77 0.11
N VAL A 93 9.38 7.40 -1.12
CA VAL A 93 10.01 6.32 -1.90
C VAL A 93 11.47 6.64 -2.18
N GLU A 94 11.76 7.81 -2.72
CA GLU A 94 13.15 8.22 -2.99
C GLU A 94 14.00 8.20 -1.72
N LYS A 95 13.44 8.64 -0.62
CA LYS A 95 14.16 8.75 0.66
C LYS A 95 14.39 7.40 1.34
N TYR A 96 13.41 6.52 1.35
CA TYR A 96 13.40 5.35 2.23
C TYR A 96 13.51 4.00 1.53
N VAL A 97 13.14 3.94 0.24
CA VAL A 97 13.20 2.71 -0.57
C VAL A 97 13.86 2.94 -1.94
N PRO A 98 15.06 3.58 -1.99
CA PRO A 98 15.73 3.95 -3.25
C PRO A 98 16.08 2.75 -4.14
N TRP A 99 15.96 1.53 -3.61
CA TRP A 99 16.20 0.26 -4.29
C TRP A 99 15.03 -0.18 -5.20
N ILE A 100 13.90 0.53 -5.19
CA ILE A 100 12.82 0.31 -6.15
C ILE A 100 13.35 0.48 -7.58
N ASN A 101 13.04 -0.50 -8.43
CA ASN A 101 13.49 -0.53 -9.82
C ASN A 101 12.70 0.48 -10.66
N LYS A 102 11.41 0.26 -10.85
CA LYS A 102 10.48 1.17 -11.54
C LYS A 102 9.26 1.47 -10.69
N ILE A 103 8.62 2.59 -11.00
CA ILE A 103 7.38 3.06 -10.37
C ILE A 103 6.33 3.19 -11.45
N PHE A 104 5.32 2.34 -11.42
CA PHE A 104 4.18 2.35 -12.32
C PHE A 104 3.04 3.13 -11.69
N ILE A 105 2.54 4.16 -12.38
CA ILE A 105 1.37 4.94 -11.94
C ILE A 105 0.21 4.60 -12.85
N VAL A 106 -0.74 3.84 -12.32
CA VAL A 106 -1.92 3.36 -13.04
C VAL A 106 -3.04 4.37 -12.91
N THR A 107 -3.53 4.89 -14.04
CA THR A 107 -4.49 6.00 -14.10
C THR A 107 -5.45 5.85 -15.29
N ASN A 108 -6.50 6.65 -15.29
CA ASN A 108 -7.50 6.70 -16.37
C ASN A 108 -7.08 7.55 -17.60
N GLY A 109 -5.82 7.98 -17.68
CA GLY A 109 -5.29 8.88 -18.72
C GLY A 109 -4.81 10.21 -18.14
N GLN A 110 -5.12 10.51 -16.89
CA GLN A 110 -4.62 11.69 -16.20
C GLN A 110 -3.12 11.56 -15.88
N VAL A 111 -2.42 12.67 -15.85
CA VAL A 111 -1.00 12.77 -15.46
C VAL A 111 -0.84 13.90 -14.45
N PRO A 112 -0.27 13.65 -13.25
CA PRO A 112 -0.04 14.72 -12.29
C PRO A 112 0.81 15.84 -12.88
N LYS A 113 0.37 17.09 -12.80
CA LYS A 113 1.05 18.26 -13.43
C LYS A 113 2.48 18.46 -12.95
N TRP A 114 2.74 18.10 -11.69
CA TRP A 114 4.05 18.23 -11.04
C TRP A 114 5.01 17.08 -11.35
N LEU A 115 4.51 15.95 -11.89
CA LEU A 115 5.29 14.73 -12.13
C LEU A 115 6.20 14.89 -13.35
N ASP A 116 7.49 14.55 -13.16
CA ASP A 116 8.43 14.40 -14.26
C ASP A 116 8.33 13.01 -14.87
N THR A 117 7.56 12.88 -15.94
CA THR A 117 7.39 11.62 -16.68
C THR A 117 8.60 11.24 -17.53
N SER A 118 9.61 12.11 -17.64
CA SER A 118 10.88 11.79 -18.32
C SER A 118 11.87 11.04 -17.42
N ASN A 119 11.59 10.99 -16.11
CA ASN A 119 12.42 10.24 -15.17
C ASN A 119 12.38 8.74 -15.50
N PRO A 120 13.53 8.07 -15.72
CA PRO A 120 13.58 6.68 -16.19
C PRO A 120 12.98 5.66 -15.21
N LYS A 121 12.72 6.04 -13.97
CA LYS A 121 12.03 5.20 -12.99
C LYS A 121 10.51 5.30 -13.07
N ILE A 122 9.96 6.37 -13.66
CA ILE A 122 8.51 6.59 -13.75
C ILE A 122 7.95 5.99 -15.03
N GLU A 123 6.88 5.24 -14.91
CA GLU A 123 6.14 4.68 -16.03
C GLU A 123 4.64 4.88 -15.81
N MET A 124 4.02 5.64 -16.71
CA MET A 124 2.57 5.84 -16.70
C MET A 124 1.91 4.64 -17.37
N VAL A 125 0.85 4.13 -16.75
CA VAL A 125 0.04 3.02 -17.28
C VAL A 125 -1.41 3.44 -17.28
N PHE A 126 -2.02 3.43 -18.45
CA PHE A 126 -3.42 3.78 -18.56
C PHE A 126 -4.33 2.56 -18.40
N HIS A 127 -5.51 2.76 -17.84
CA HIS A 127 -6.49 1.69 -17.63
C HIS A 127 -6.74 0.91 -18.94
N SER A 128 -6.73 1.58 -20.09
CA SER A 128 -6.91 0.98 -21.42
C SER A 128 -5.82 -0.02 -21.82
N GLU A 129 -4.66 0.02 -21.17
CA GLU A 129 -3.55 -0.90 -21.44
C GLU A 129 -3.67 -2.22 -20.68
N ILE A 130 -4.42 -2.23 -19.58
CA ILE A 130 -4.48 -3.38 -18.68
C ILE A 130 -5.87 -3.96 -18.48
N MET A 131 -6.92 -3.21 -18.82
CA MET A 131 -8.33 -3.59 -18.62
C MET A 131 -9.03 -3.82 -19.96
N PRO A 132 -10.10 -4.65 -19.99
CA PRO A 132 -10.94 -4.77 -21.19
C PRO A 132 -11.53 -3.41 -21.58
N ALA A 133 -11.52 -3.10 -22.89
CA ALA A 133 -11.96 -1.79 -23.39
C ALA A 133 -13.43 -1.48 -23.04
N ASP A 134 -14.30 -2.47 -23.05
CA ASP A 134 -15.73 -2.36 -22.72
C ASP A 134 -16.01 -2.30 -21.20
N ALA A 135 -15.00 -2.53 -20.34
CA ALA A 135 -15.07 -2.30 -18.91
C ALA A 135 -14.86 -0.83 -18.53
N LEU A 136 -14.38 -0.01 -19.48
CA LEU A 136 -14.06 1.40 -19.25
C LEU A 136 -15.25 2.34 -19.58
N PRO A 137 -15.33 3.51 -18.94
CA PRO A 137 -14.51 3.93 -17.81
C PRO A 137 -14.87 3.18 -16.53
N THR A 138 -13.90 3.08 -15.62
CA THR A 138 -14.12 2.51 -14.29
C THR A 138 -13.79 3.54 -13.20
N PHE A 139 -14.57 3.52 -12.11
CA PHE A 139 -14.40 4.30 -10.89
C PHE A 139 -14.20 3.37 -9.68
N ASN A 140 -13.65 2.18 -9.92
CA ASN A 140 -13.51 1.12 -8.95
C ASN A 140 -12.05 0.67 -8.84
N SER A 141 -11.35 1.10 -7.80
CA SER A 141 -9.97 0.66 -7.55
C SER A 141 -9.84 -0.86 -7.47
N THR A 142 -10.87 -1.57 -6.98
CA THR A 142 -10.85 -3.04 -6.92
C THR A 142 -10.85 -3.66 -8.33
N ALA A 143 -11.57 -3.06 -9.28
CA ALA A 143 -11.53 -3.47 -10.70
C ALA A 143 -10.14 -3.21 -11.32
N ILE A 144 -9.57 -2.04 -11.07
CA ILE A 144 -8.21 -1.71 -11.53
C ILE A 144 -7.20 -2.69 -10.93
N GLU A 145 -7.24 -2.88 -9.60
CA GLU A 145 -6.37 -3.81 -8.88
C GLU A 145 -6.47 -5.25 -9.42
N SER A 146 -7.65 -5.68 -9.87
CA SER A 146 -7.81 -7.00 -10.46
C SER A 146 -7.01 -7.20 -11.76
N CYS A 147 -6.67 -6.12 -12.44
CA CYS A 147 -5.97 -6.12 -13.73
C CYS A 147 -4.46 -5.75 -13.64
N ILE A 148 -3.93 -5.46 -12.46
CA ILE A 148 -2.54 -5.02 -12.26
C ILE A 148 -1.51 -6.01 -12.84
N HIS A 149 -1.79 -7.30 -12.79
CA HIS A 149 -0.89 -8.33 -13.34
C HIS A 149 -0.76 -8.28 -14.87
N ASN A 150 -1.57 -7.49 -15.56
CA ASN A 150 -1.49 -7.24 -17.00
C ASN A 150 -0.55 -6.08 -17.35
N ILE A 151 -0.03 -5.32 -16.39
CA ILE A 151 0.88 -4.20 -16.68
C ILE A 151 2.04 -4.68 -17.53
N PRO A 152 2.28 -4.07 -18.73
CA PRO A 152 3.43 -4.38 -19.57
C PRO A 152 4.74 -4.13 -18.79
N ASN A 153 5.73 -4.98 -19.02
CA ASN A 153 7.08 -4.86 -18.42
C ASN A 153 7.14 -4.83 -16.88
N LEU A 154 6.03 -5.07 -16.17
CA LEU A 154 6.05 -5.21 -14.71
C LEU A 154 6.95 -6.39 -14.32
N SER A 155 7.89 -6.14 -13.42
CA SER A 155 8.77 -7.17 -12.86
C SER A 155 8.00 -8.29 -12.17
N GLU A 156 8.61 -9.46 -12.07
CA GLU A 156 8.01 -10.60 -11.35
C GLU A 156 7.68 -10.25 -9.91
N HIS A 157 8.58 -9.52 -9.25
CA HIS A 157 8.37 -9.05 -7.88
C HIS A 157 7.93 -7.58 -7.90
N PHE A 158 6.80 -7.29 -7.30
CA PHE A 158 6.31 -5.92 -7.19
C PHE A 158 5.60 -5.64 -5.87
N ILE A 159 5.51 -4.38 -5.55
CA ILE A 159 4.79 -3.84 -4.40
C ILE A 159 3.62 -3.02 -4.93
N LEU A 160 2.44 -3.22 -4.36
CA LEU A 160 1.23 -2.48 -4.70
C LEU A 160 0.85 -1.55 -3.55
N GLY A 161 0.67 -0.29 -3.84
CA GLY A 161 0.21 0.73 -2.91
C GLY A 161 -0.87 1.62 -3.49
N ASN A 162 -1.50 2.40 -2.63
CA ASN A 162 -2.33 3.53 -3.02
C ASN A 162 -1.53 4.82 -2.83
N ASP A 163 -1.97 5.91 -3.43
CA ASP A 163 -1.38 7.25 -3.36
C ASP A 163 -1.24 7.79 -1.93
N ASP A 164 -2.18 7.44 -1.04
CA ASP A 164 -2.23 7.81 0.38
C ASP A 164 -1.26 7.03 1.29
N MET A 165 -0.43 6.15 0.72
CA MET A 165 0.53 5.31 1.45
C MET A 165 1.94 5.88 1.36
N LEU A 166 2.65 6.00 2.49
CA LEU A 166 3.97 6.60 2.58
C LEU A 166 4.92 5.74 3.42
N PHE A 167 6.19 5.72 3.04
CA PHE A 167 7.26 5.20 3.88
C PHE A 167 7.70 6.26 4.89
N THR A 168 7.87 5.88 6.14
CA THR A 168 8.29 6.78 7.23
C THR A 168 9.66 6.42 7.80
N ASP A 169 10.22 5.31 7.34
CA ASP A 169 11.60 4.89 7.64
C ASP A 169 12.13 3.94 6.56
N TYR A 170 13.43 3.63 6.62
CA TYR A 170 14.07 2.70 5.69
C TYR A 170 13.47 1.30 5.79
N VAL A 171 13.05 0.79 4.63
CA VAL A 171 12.52 -0.55 4.45
C VAL A 171 13.39 -1.26 3.40
N CYS A 172 13.75 -2.51 3.66
CA CYS A 172 14.60 -3.30 2.78
C CYS A 172 13.76 -4.29 1.95
N ARG A 173 14.35 -4.86 0.89
CA ARG A 173 13.70 -5.95 0.11
C ARG A 173 13.31 -7.12 0.99
N GLU A 174 14.16 -7.42 1.98
CA GLU A 174 13.94 -8.47 2.99
C GLU A 174 12.70 -8.23 3.85
N ASP A 175 12.17 -7.02 3.91
CA ASP A 175 10.91 -6.74 4.61
C ASP A 175 9.69 -7.19 3.78
N PHE A 176 9.84 -7.32 2.46
CA PHE A 176 8.77 -7.74 1.54
C PHE A 176 8.93 -9.17 1.03
N PHE A 177 10.17 -9.66 0.93
CA PHE A 177 10.45 -10.97 0.35
C PHE A 177 11.35 -11.79 1.25
N HIS A 178 11.22 -13.11 1.18
CA HIS A 178 12.15 -14.05 1.77
C HIS A 178 13.34 -14.31 0.85
N ASN A 179 14.42 -14.87 1.41
CA ASN A 179 15.61 -15.21 0.66
C ASN A 179 15.38 -16.21 -0.49
N ASP A 180 14.28 -16.94 -0.44
CA ASP A 180 13.84 -17.85 -1.49
C ASP A 180 12.92 -17.21 -2.52
N GLY A 181 12.80 -15.86 -2.51
CA GLY A 181 11.96 -15.07 -3.42
C GLY A 181 10.47 -15.06 -3.05
N ARG A 182 10.02 -15.88 -2.09
CA ARG A 182 8.60 -15.89 -1.70
C ARG A 182 8.20 -14.60 -0.99
N THR A 183 7.01 -14.13 -1.31
CA THR A 183 6.42 -12.94 -0.74
C THR A 183 6.11 -13.09 0.75
N LYS A 184 6.38 -12.08 1.53
CA LYS A 184 5.91 -11.94 2.92
C LYS A 184 4.52 -11.34 2.92
N ILE A 185 3.55 -12.09 3.41
CA ILE A 185 2.16 -11.65 3.50
C ILE A 185 1.87 -11.21 4.93
N TYR A 186 1.67 -9.92 5.10
CA TYR A 186 1.45 -9.32 6.42
C TYR A 186 -0.03 -9.29 6.78
N LEU A 187 -0.40 -9.95 7.86
CA LEU A 187 -1.75 -9.93 8.42
C LEU A 187 -1.74 -9.32 9.82
N ASN A 188 -2.84 -8.66 10.16
CA ASN A 188 -3.02 -8.07 11.50
C ASN A 188 -2.91 -9.12 12.61
N GLY A 189 -2.38 -8.72 13.75
CA GLY A 189 -2.22 -9.63 14.90
C GLY A 189 -3.53 -10.04 15.58
N HIS A 190 -4.64 -9.34 15.31
CA HIS A 190 -5.95 -9.61 15.90
C HIS A 190 -6.84 -10.43 14.97
N LYS A 191 -7.58 -11.38 15.54
CA LYS A 191 -8.52 -12.21 14.78
C LYS A 191 -9.64 -11.34 14.19
N PHE A 192 -9.93 -11.58 12.93
CA PHE A 192 -11.06 -10.97 12.21
C PHE A 192 -12.32 -11.82 12.41
N ASN A 193 -13.40 -11.20 12.90
CA ASN A 193 -14.66 -11.89 13.10
C ASN A 193 -15.53 -11.83 11.82
N ARG A 194 -15.48 -12.88 11.00
CA ARG A 194 -16.25 -13.01 9.76
C ARG A 194 -17.76 -12.88 9.96
N LYS A 195 -18.31 -13.44 11.05
CA LYS A 195 -19.76 -13.42 11.35
C LYS A 195 -20.30 -12.01 11.60
N LYS A 196 -19.43 -11.09 12.05
CA LYS A 196 -19.79 -9.69 12.31
C LYS A 196 -19.37 -8.74 11.19
N ALA A 197 -18.94 -9.25 10.04
CA ALA A 197 -18.44 -8.45 8.93
C ALA A 197 -19.48 -7.47 8.38
N HIS A 198 -20.76 -7.91 8.29
CA HIS A 198 -21.88 -7.08 7.84
C HIS A 198 -22.11 -5.81 8.68
N LYS A 199 -21.67 -5.81 9.93
CA LYS A 199 -21.75 -4.64 10.85
C LYS A 199 -20.60 -3.65 10.69
N LYS A 200 -19.57 -4.01 9.91
CA LYS A 200 -18.32 -3.26 9.79
C LYS A 200 -18.10 -2.60 8.40
N GLY A 201 -19.13 -2.69 7.54
CA GLY A 201 -19.10 -2.09 6.22
C GLY A 201 -18.49 -2.96 5.11
N ASN A 202 -18.49 -2.42 3.91
CA ASN A 202 -18.16 -3.10 2.65
C ASN A 202 -16.80 -3.81 2.67
N TYR A 203 -15.74 -3.15 3.13
CA TYR A 203 -14.41 -3.76 3.21
C TYR A 203 -14.38 -5.04 4.04
N ALA A 204 -15.07 -5.04 5.20
CA ALA A 204 -15.14 -6.21 6.07
C ALA A 204 -15.93 -7.36 5.42
N ILE A 205 -16.99 -7.03 4.67
CA ILE A 205 -17.80 -8.01 3.91
C ILE A 205 -16.93 -8.68 2.85
N LYS A 206 -16.19 -7.90 2.05
CA LYS A 206 -15.26 -8.42 1.05
C LYS A 206 -14.20 -9.33 1.68
N LEU A 207 -13.58 -8.90 2.80
CA LEU A 207 -12.61 -9.74 3.51
C LEU A 207 -13.17 -11.07 3.97
N ALA A 208 -14.36 -11.06 4.59
CA ALA A 208 -15.03 -12.28 5.04
C ALA A 208 -15.28 -13.23 3.86
N ARG A 209 -15.70 -12.69 2.72
CA ARG A 209 -15.93 -13.44 1.49
C ARG A 209 -14.62 -14.06 0.98
N MET A 210 -13.52 -13.30 0.90
CA MET A 210 -12.22 -13.84 0.46
C MET A 210 -11.73 -14.95 1.40
N GLN A 211 -11.88 -14.80 2.71
CA GLN A 211 -11.52 -15.83 3.67
C GLN A 211 -12.36 -17.10 3.53
N ASN A 212 -13.66 -16.97 3.27
CA ASN A 212 -14.55 -18.11 3.02
C ASN A 212 -14.20 -18.83 1.72
N LEU A 213 -13.86 -18.09 0.65
CA LEU A 213 -13.41 -18.67 -0.62
C LEU A 213 -12.13 -19.51 -0.44
N ILE A 214 -11.14 -18.99 0.26
CA ILE A 214 -9.88 -19.72 0.51
C ILE A 214 -10.14 -20.96 1.33
N GLU A 215 -10.99 -20.88 2.36
CA GLU A 215 -11.36 -22.05 3.18
C GLU A 215 -12.09 -23.11 2.36
N SER A 216 -13.00 -22.69 1.48
CA SER A 216 -13.74 -23.60 0.58
C SER A 216 -12.83 -24.27 -0.47
N LEU A 217 -11.91 -23.52 -1.07
CA LEU A 217 -11.08 -24.02 -2.17
C LEU A 217 -9.88 -24.84 -1.70
N PHE A 218 -9.28 -24.46 -0.58
CA PHE A 218 -8.01 -24.99 -0.13
C PHE A 218 -8.06 -25.66 1.26
N GLY A 219 -9.18 -25.65 1.94
CA GLY A 219 -9.32 -26.19 3.30
C GLY A 219 -8.57 -25.38 4.37
N VAL A 220 -8.05 -24.20 4.04
CA VAL A 220 -7.23 -23.39 4.94
C VAL A 220 -8.03 -22.24 5.53
N SER A 221 -8.21 -22.24 6.85
CA SER A 221 -8.98 -21.20 7.54
C SER A 221 -8.15 -19.96 7.81
N MET A 222 -8.45 -18.88 7.09
CA MET A 222 -7.85 -17.57 7.32
C MET A 222 -8.60 -16.84 8.45
N LYS A 223 -7.84 -16.40 9.49
CA LYS A 223 -8.42 -15.81 10.71
C LYS A 223 -8.04 -14.36 10.93
N TYR A 224 -7.21 -13.77 10.09
CA TYR A 224 -6.65 -12.44 10.26
C TYR A 224 -6.89 -11.61 9.01
N ALA A 225 -7.18 -10.32 9.19
CA ALA A 225 -7.27 -9.38 8.08
C ALA A 225 -5.87 -8.97 7.61
N PRO A 226 -5.67 -8.60 6.33
CA PRO A 226 -4.45 -7.96 5.89
C PRO A 226 -4.16 -6.70 6.72
N HIS A 227 -2.88 -6.34 6.85
CA HIS A 227 -2.55 -4.99 7.28
C HIS A 227 -2.96 -3.98 6.21
N HIS A 228 -3.00 -2.72 6.54
CA HIS A 228 -3.39 -1.68 5.59
C HIS A 228 -2.19 -0.78 5.29
N CYS A 229 -1.47 -1.10 4.24
CA CYS A 229 -0.38 -0.34 3.65
C CYS A 229 0.12 -1.05 2.37
N PHE A 230 1.35 -0.79 1.95
CA PHE A 230 1.97 -1.46 0.82
C PHE A 230 2.01 -2.99 0.97
N ASP A 231 1.54 -3.68 -0.06
CA ASP A 231 1.52 -5.14 -0.14
C ASP A 231 2.44 -5.64 -1.26
N ALA A 232 3.24 -6.67 -0.98
CA ALA A 232 4.11 -7.29 -1.97
C ALA A 232 3.43 -8.48 -2.67
N TYR A 233 3.74 -8.66 -3.96
CA TYR A 233 3.22 -9.73 -4.80
C TYR A 233 4.30 -10.24 -5.77
N THR A 234 4.03 -11.40 -6.38
CA THR A 234 4.69 -11.89 -7.59
C THR A 234 3.68 -11.95 -8.73
N LYS A 235 4.07 -11.46 -9.90
CA LYS A 235 3.19 -11.31 -11.07
C LYS A 235 2.60 -12.66 -11.52
N SER A 236 3.44 -13.69 -11.60
CA SER A 236 3.02 -15.04 -12.00
C SER A 236 1.99 -15.63 -11.03
N ILE A 237 2.22 -15.50 -9.72
CA ILE A 237 1.31 -16.02 -8.68
C ILE A 237 0.02 -15.19 -8.61
N TYR A 238 0.11 -13.89 -8.86
CA TYR A 238 -1.08 -13.03 -8.95
C TYR A 238 -1.98 -13.49 -10.11
N LYS A 239 -1.40 -13.68 -11.30
CA LYS A 239 -2.09 -14.19 -12.48
C LYS A 239 -2.66 -15.59 -12.26
N GLU A 240 -1.92 -16.48 -11.63
CA GLU A 240 -2.37 -17.83 -11.30
C GLU A 240 -3.57 -17.80 -10.35
N GLY A 241 -3.50 -17.06 -9.24
CA GLY A 241 -4.58 -16.90 -8.30
C GLY A 241 -5.85 -16.31 -8.93
N ALA A 242 -5.68 -15.31 -9.81
CA ALA A 242 -6.78 -14.75 -10.58
C ALA A 242 -7.42 -15.77 -11.53
N SER A 243 -6.62 -16.64 -12.14
CA SER A 243 -7.11 -17.66 -13.09
C SER A 243 -7.98 -18.74 -12.44
N ILE A 244 -7.75 -19.05 -11.17
CA ILE A 244 -8.56 -20.03 -10.39
C ILE A 244 -9.99 -19.51 -10.21
N MET A 245 -10.15 -18.20 -10.04
CA MET A 245 -11.44 -17.53 -9.88
C MET A 245 -11.77 -16.66 -11.09
N ARG A 246 -11.47 -17.15 -12.29
CA ARG A 246 -11.52 -16.38 -13.56
C ARG A 246 -12.85 -15.63 -13.74
N ASN A 247 -13.98 -16.31 -13.55
CA ASN A 247 -15.28 -15.69 -13.78
C ASN A 247 -15.52 -14.52 -12.80
N GLN A 248 -15.34 -14.73 -11.51
CA GLN A 248 -15.53 -13.68 -10.48
C GLN A 248 -14.48 -12.57 -10.61
N TRP A 249 -13.27 -12.92 -11.05
CA TRP A 249 -12.21 -11.95 -11.29
C TRP A 249 -12.53 -11.06 -12.50
N ASN A 250 -13.01 -11.66 -13.58
CA ASN A 250 -13.50 -10.94 -14.76
C ASN A 250 -14.72 -10.07 -14.40
N GLU A 251 -15.73 -10.61 -13.69
CA GLU A 251 -16.86 -9.82 -13.23
C GLU A 251 -16.42 -8.58 -12.45
N THR A 252 -15.37 -8.72 -11.64
CA THR A 252 -14.78 -7.59 -10.89
C THR A 252 -14.15 -6.56 -11.82
N ALA A 253 -13.45 -6.98 -12.86
CA ALA A 253 -12.85 -6.08 -13.85
C ALA A 253 -13.91 -5.22 -14.56
N TYR A 254 -15.11 -5.77 -14.79
CA TYR A 254 -16.25 -5.06 -15.37
C TYR A 254 -17.09 -4.26 -14.36
N SER A 255 -16.76 -4.34 -13.08
CA SER A 255 -17.48 -3.63 -12.02
C SER A 255 -17.10 -2.15 -11.99
N ARG A 256 -17.89 -1.30 -12.64
CA ARG A 256 -17.59 0.14 -12.78
C ARG A 256 -17.52 0.89 -11.45
N PHE A 257 -18.29 0.47 -10.46
CA PHE A 257 -18.31 1.02 -9.10
C PHE A 257 -18.09 -0.08 -8.07
N ARG A 258 -17.51 0.27 -6.93
CA ARG A 258 -17.27 -0.69 -5.84
C ARG A 258 -18.56 -1.32 -5.37
N ASN A 259 -18.60 -2.65 -5.31
CA ASN A 259 -19.69 -3.40 -4.75
C ASN A 259 -19.20 -4.54 -3.82
N ASN A 260 -20.12 -5.19 -3.11
CA ASN A 260 -19.80 -6.25 -2.15
C ASN A 260 -19.33 -7.56 -2.82
N SER A 261 -19.64 -7.74 -4.10
CA SER A 261 -19.29 -8.95 -4.86
C SER A 261 -17.91 -8.88 -5.52
N ASP A 262 -17.24 -7.72 -5.52
CA ASP A 262 -15.90 -7.59 -6.10
C ASP A 262 -14.88 -8.51 -5.42
N MET A 263 -13.99 -9.10 -6.20
CA MET A 263 -12.83 -9.84 -5.71
C MET A 263 -11.78 -8.86 -5.20
N HIS A 264 -11.52 -8.90 -3.90
CA HIS A 264 -10.53 -8.02 -3.29
C HIS A 264 -9.12 -8.61 -3.39
N ARG A 265 -8.08 -7.78 -3.58
CA ARG A 265 -6.67 -8.21 -3.68
C ARG A 265 -6.18 -9.07 -2.52
N SER A 266 -6.82 -8.98 -1.34
CA SER A 266 -6.53 -9.87 -0.21
C SER A 266 -6.71 -11.35 -0.52
N TYR A 267 -7.53 -11.70 -1.52
CA TYR A 267 -7.64 -13.07 -2.02
C TYR A 267 -6.27 -13.60 -2.47
N ILE A 268 -5.51 -12.81 -3.23
CA ILE A 268 -4.18 -13.20 -3.73
C ILE A 268 -3.22 -13.43 -2.55
N GLY A 269 -3.20 -12.54 -1.54
CA GLY A 269 -2.39 -12.74 -0.35
C GLY A 269 -2.76 -14.00 0.43
N TYR A 270 -4.05 -14.26 0.59
CA TYR A 270 -4.53 -15.49 1.23
C TYR A 270 -4.25 -16.74 0.39
N TYR A 271 -4.39 -16.65 -0.94
CA TYR A 271 -4.02 -17.70 -1.88
C TYR A 271 -2.54 -18.07 -1.75
N MET A 272 -1.65 -17.08 -1.73
CA MET A 272 -0.22 -17.29 -1.54
C MET A 272 0.09 -18.04 -0.22
N ILE A 273 -0.62 -17.70 0.86
CA ILE A 273 -0.44 -18.39 2.15
C ILE A 273 -0.97 -19.84 2.06
N ALA A 274 -2.17 -20.03 1.52
CA ALA A 274 -2.83 -21.34 1.46
C ALA A 274 -2.06 -22.35 0.61
N THR A 275 -1.38 -21.88 -0.43
CA THR A 275 -0.60 -22.72 -1.36
C THR A 275 0.89 -22.79 -1.02
N GLY A 276 1.35 -22.13 0.05
CA GLY A 276 2.76 -22.08 0.45
C GLY A 276 3.66 -21.24 -0.47
N LYS A 277 3.08 -20.52 -1.44
CA LYS A 277 3.79 -19.61 -2.37
C LYS A 277 4.15 -18.26 -1.73
N GLY A 278 3.54 -17.94 -0.59
CA GLY A 278 3.89 -16.83 0.28
C GLY A 278 4.01 -17.28 1.73
N LYS A 279 4.64 -16.47 2.56
CA LYS A 279 4.80 -16.74 3.98
C LYS A 279 4.04 -15.75 4.83
N LEU A 280 3.23 -16.26 5.75
CA LEU A 280 2.47 -15.46 6.70
C LEU A 280 3.41 -14.77 7.70
N HIS A 281 3.25 -13.46 7.81
CA HIS A 281 3.77 -12.64 8.89
C HIS A 281 2.63 -11.94 9.62
N LYS A 282 2.63 -12.02 10.96
CA LYS A 282 1.67 -11.27 11.77
C LYS A 282 2.28 -9.97 12.20
N VAL A 283 1.63 -8.85 11.87
CA VAL A 283 2.04 -7.55 12.36
C VAL A 283 1.60 -7.36 13.81
N GLY A 284 2.48 -6.78 14.61
CA GLY A 284 2.28 -6.51 16.02
C GLY A 284 2.72 -5.12 16.42
N ARG A 285 2.64 -4.83 17.71
CA ARG A 285 3.01 -3.53 18.27
C ARG A 285 4.53 -3.32 18.37
N TYR A 286 5.32 -4.37 18.18
CA TYR A 286 6.77 -4.37 18.47
C TYR A 286 7.60 -4.96 17.31
N ASP A 287 7.11 -4.86 16.08
CA ASP A 287 7.73 -5.49 14.91
C ASP A 287 9.12 -4.93 14.59
N ARG A 288 9.33 -3.64 14.91
CA ARG A 288 10.63 -2.96 14.73
C ARG A 288 11.71 -3.45 15.69
N PHE A 289 11.35 -4.13 16.77
CA PHE A 289 12.30 -4.59 17.78
C PHE A 289 12.67 -6.04 17.51
N LYS A 290 13.89 -6.26 17.06
CA LYS A 290 14.43 -7.61 16.81
C LYS A 290 14.90 -8.22 18.13
N GLY A 291 14.45 -9.46 18.39
CA GLY A 291 14.81 -10.20 19.60
C GLY A 291 13.91 -9.94 20.82
N PHE A 292 13.85 -10.93 21.72
CA PHE A 292 12.97 -10.94 22.88
C PHE A 292 13.29 -9.83 23.86
N GLY A 293 14.58 -9.62 24.18
CA GLY A 293 15.00 -8.58 25.14
C GLY A 293 14.66 -7.15 24.70
N SER A 294 14.80 -6.84 23.40
CA SER A 294 14.44 -5.52 22.86
C SER A 294 12.93 -5.26 22.90
N LYS A 295 12.12 -6.30 22.67
CA LYS A 295 10.66 -6.23 22.78
C LYS A 295 10.21 -6.01 24.22
N ILE A 296 10.83 -6.69 25.17
CA ILE A 296 10.58 -6.47 26.62
C ILE A 296 10.94 -5.04 27.00
N LYS A 297 12.12 -4.54 26.63
CA LYS A 297 12.53 -3.16 26.92
C LYS A 297 11.56 -2.14 26.31
N ALA A 298 11.09 -2.38 25.08
CA ALA A 298 10.09 -1.54 24.43
C ALA A 298 8.75 -1.55 25.19
N PHE A 299 8.32 -2.73 25.64
CA PHE A 299 7.10 -2.89 26.43
C PHE A 299 7.15 -2.06 27.73
N PHE A 300 8.20 -2.21 28.53
CA PHE A 300 8.33 -1.45 29.79
C PHE A 300 8.56 0.06 29.59
N SER A 301 9.14 0.47 28.47
CA SER A 301 9.32 1.89 28.14
C SER A 301 8.11 2.53 27.46
N GLY A 302 7.01 1.78 27.25
CA GLY A 302 5.80 2.27 26.56
C GLY A 302 6.02 2.63 25.08
N LYS A 303 7.14 2.18 24.48
CA LYS A 303 7.47 2.44 23.08
C LYS A 303 6.86 1.36 22.19
N TYR A 304 6.17 1.78 21.15
CA TYR A 304 5.70 0.90 20.09
C TYR A 304 6.65 0.98 18.89
N GLY A 305 6.63 -0.03 18.04
CA GLY A 305 7.33 -0.06 16.77
C GLY A 305 6.54 -0.94 15.82
N SER A 306 5.50 -0.39 15.20
CA SER A 306 4.61 -1.12 14.31
C SER A 306 5.16 -1.20 12.89
N TYR A 307 4.75 -2.24 12.16
CA TYR A 307 5.09 -2.39 10.74
C TYR A 307 4.43 -1.28 9.91
N SER A 308 3.15 -1.07 10.09
CA SER A 308 2.40 -0.02 9.41
C SER A 308 1.33 0.60 10.32
N ARG A 309 0.84 1.78 9.94
CA ARG A 309 -0.25 2.45 10.64
C ARG A 309 -1.17 3.17 9.67
N CYS A 310 -2.45 2.85 9.70
CA CYS A 310 -3.49 3.67 9.09
C CYS A 310 -3.83 4.82 10.04
N ILE A 311 -3.78 6.05 9.55
CA ILE A 311 -4.01 7.28 10.30
C ILE A 311 -5.17 8.03 9.65
N PRO A 312 -6.31 8.19 10.32
CA PRO A 312 -7.40 9.00 9.79
C PRO A 312 -6.99 10.46 9.59
N VAL A 313 -7.46 11.08 8.52
CA VAL A 313 -7.15 12.48 8.19
C VAL A 313 -7.70 13.45 9.25
N GLU A 314 -8.76 13.11 9.96
CA GLU A 314 -9.30 13.87 11.08
C GLU A 314 -8.38 13.87 12.34
N THR A 315 -7.27 13.14 12.31
CA THR A 315 -6.34 13.05 13.46
C THR A 315 -5.83 14.44 13.85
N ALA A 316 -6.03 14.83 15.10
CA ALA A 316 -5.64 16.15 15.59
C ALA A 316 -4.11 16.36 15.64
N ASN A 317 -3.34 15.31 15.91
CA ASN A 317 -1.87 15.40 16.04
C ASN A 317 -1.17 14.18 15.47
N TYR A 318 -0.78 14.25 14.21
CA TYR A 318 -0.07 13.20 13.49
C TYR A 318 1.32 12.89 14.08
N ASN A 319 2.06 13.92 14.50
CA ASN A 319 3.38 13.75 15.09
C ASN A 319 3.33 12.92 16.38
N SER A 320 2.28 13.09 17.19
CA SER A 320 2.06 12.27 18.37
C SER A 320 1.84 10.80 18.01
N VAL A 321 1.09 10.54 16.93
CA VAL A 321 0.85 9.18 16.43
C VAL A 321 2.14 8.56 15.94
N LEU A 322 2.93 9.26 15.11
CA LEU A 322 4.23 8.77 14.63
C LEU A 322 5.19 8.50 15.80
N LYS A 323 5.30 9.42 16.74
CA LYS A 323 6.15 9.26 17.92
C LYS A 323 5.75 8.04 18.77
N LYS A 324 4.44 7.82 18.93
CA LYS A 324 3.90 6.70 19.71
C LYS A 324 4.11 5.36 19.04
N TYR A 325 3.75 5.25 17.77
CA TYR A 325 3.71 3.97 17.06
C TYR A 325 4.98 3.68 16.26
N ASN A 326 5.73 4.71 15.91
CA ASN A 326 6.99 4.63 15.16
C ASN A 326 6.90 3.60 14.01
N PRO A 327 5.97 3.75 13.07
CA PRO A 327 5.76 2.78 12.00
C PRO A 327 6.85 2.87 10.93
N PHE A 328 7.01 1.84 10.10
CA PHE A 328 7.81 1.91 8.87
C PHE A 328 7.03 2.55 7.71
N MET A 329 5.72 2.41 7.74
CA MET A 329 4.81 2.87 6.70
C MET A 329 3.54 3.43 7.32
N ILE A 330 2.95 4.42 6.68
CA ILE A 330 1.64 4.96 7.05
C ILE A 330 0.72 4.98 5.83
N CYS A 331 -0.58 4.97 6.09
CA CYS A 331 -1.62 5.30 5.13
C CYS A 331 -2.44 6.45 5.72
N MET A 332 -2.58 7.55 4.99
CA MET A 332 -3.37 8.71 5.38
C MET A 332 -4.81 8.51 4.87
N ASN A 333 -5.65 7.92 5.73
CA ASN A 333 -6.98 7.48 5.32
C ASN A 333 -7.99 8.62 5.40
N ASP A 334 -8.39 9.18 4.25
CA ASP A 334 -9.48 10.15 4.19
C ASP A 334 -10.85 9.45 4.34
N GLY A 335 -11.72 10.07 5.09
CA GLY A 335 -13.05 9.56 5.42
C GLY A 335 -14.14 10.63 5.31
N GLU A 336 -15.39 10.19 5.39
CA GLU A 336 -16.58 11.06 5.24
C GLU A 336 -16.66 12.17 6.29
N ASN A 337 -15.98 12.01 7.43
CA ASN A 337 -15.97 12.98 8.52
C ASN A 337 -14.83 14.00 8.42
N ALA A 338 -13.88 13.83 7.49
CA ALA A 338 -12.77 14.74 7.33
C ALA A 338 -13.24 16.07 6.74
N THR A 339 -12.80 17.17 7.34
CA THR A 339 -13.06 18.54 6.88
C THR A 339 -11.92 19.05 6.01
N ASP A 340 -12.13 20.13 5.29
CA ASP A 340 -11.06 20.77 4.49
C ASP A 340 -9.90 21.27 5.39
N ASN A 341 -10.19 21.68 6.64
CA ASN A 341 -9.15 22.01 7.60
C ASN A 341 -8.32 20.79 8.02
N ASP A 342 -8.94 19.63 8.11
CA ASP A 342 -8.23 18.37 8.40
C ASP A 342 -7.30 17.99 7.25
N ARG A 343 -7.78 18.11 6.00
CA ARG A 343 -6.98 17.87 4.78
C ARG A 343 -5.82 18.86 4.68
N LYS A 344 -6.07 20.15 4.89
CA LYS A 344 -5.00 21.14 4.93
C LYS A 344 -3.93 20.81 5.98
N ARG A 345 -4.34 20.46 7.20
CA ARG A 345 -3.43 20.04 8.27
C ARG A 345 -2.64 18.79 7.88
N MET A 346 -3.25 17.83 7.18
CA MET A 346 -2.58 16.66 6.64
C MET A 346 -1.49 17.05 5.64
N VAL A 347 -1.80 17.91 4.69
CA VAL A 347 -0.82 18.40 3.68
C VAL A 347 0.34 19.13 4.36
N GLU A 348 0.08 19.99 5.33
CA GLU A 348 1.12 20.67 6.13
C GLU A 348 2.02 19.67 6.86
N PHE A 349 1.42 18.62 7.43
CA PHE A 349 2.16 17.54 8.06
C PHE A 349 3.04 16.77 7.06
N LEU A 350 2.51 16.38 5.91
CA LEU A 350 3.26 15.69 4.86
C LEU A 350 4.40 16.57 4.32
N GLN A 351 4.15 17.87 4.12
CA GLN A 351 5.19 18.83 3.74
C GLN A 351 6.29 18.94 4.82
N SER A 352 5.93 18.85 6.10
CA SER A 352 6.91 18.87 7.18
C SER A 352 7.79 17.62 7.24
N LEU A 353 7.26 16.45 6.85
CA LEU A 353 8.00 15.19 6.77
C LEU A 353 8.92 15.13 5.54
N PHE A 354 8.48 15.71 4.43
CA PHE A 354 9.11 15.65 3.12
C PHE A 354 9.19 17.04 2.47
N PRO A 355 10.00 17.98 3.03
CA PRO A 355 10.03 19.37 2.57
C PRO A 355 10.70 19.56 1.22
N GLY A 356 11.64 18.70 0.84
CA GLY A 356 12.39 18.79 -0.41
C GLY A 356 11.67 18.09 -1.56
N LYS A 357 11.78 18.66 -2.77
CA LYS A 357 11.36 17.96 -4.00
C LYS A 357 12.14 16.66 -4.18
N SER A 358 11.47 15.66 -4.73
CA SER A 358 12.12 14.44 -5.22
C SER A 358 12.61 14.61 -6.66
N SER A 359 13.46 13.69 -7.13
CA SER A 359 13.85 13.62 -8.54
C SER A 359 12.70 13.26 -9.48
N PHE A 360 11.53 12.95 -8.95
CA PHE A 360 10.30 12.65 -9.70
C PHE A 360 9.45 13.90 -9.98
N GLU A 361 9.86 15.07 -9.52
CA GLU A 361 9.11 16.33 -9.66
C GLU A 361 9.81 17.28 -10.64
N LYS A 362 9.00 17.91 -11.52
CA LYS A 362 9.46 18.97 -12.46
C LYS A 362 10.10 20.14 -11.75
#